data_0f3414e3c2166c6ccf744574357bc69e
#
_entry.id   0f3414e3c2166c6ccf744574357bc69e
#
_cell.length_a   1.000
_cell.length_b   1.000
_cell.length_c   1.000
_cell.angle_alpha   90.00
_cell.angle_beta   90.00
_cell.angle_gamma   90.00
#
_symmetry.space_group_name_H-M   'P 1'
#
loop_
_entity.id
_entity.type
_entity.pdbx_description
1 polymer ?
#
loop_
_entity_poly.entity_id
_entity_poly.type
_entity_poly.pdbx_seq_one_letter_code
_entity_poly.pdbx_strand_id
1 'polypeptide(L)'
;MLDIERIIQTRIPDIAPVYGCVRGRTISSHKQAYAWKTVVVAGLKQVIDLRKDCSADRDPELCRQYGVDYFHYPIDNDRETIAKMVKLFPAFCEKIDKGDFYIACAMGLHRTDIALCTYWVFYAADEGTVPPPIRGYRQEN
;
A
#
# COMPACT_ATOMS: atom_id res chain seq x y z
N MET A 1 -13.87 9.36 -4.65
CA MET A 1 -13.85 8.21 -3.74
C MET A 1 -13.44 6.95 -4.51
N LEU A 2 -12.58 6.15 -3.93
CA LEU A 2 -12.06 4.95 -4.56
C LEU A 2 -13.13 3.86 -4.64
N ASP A 3 -13.34 3.30 -5.84
CA ASP A 3 -14.24 2.16 -6.06
C ASP A 3 -13.49 0.86 -5.73
N ILE A 4 -13.55 0.47 -4.45
CA ILE A 4 -12.81 -0.67 -3.92
C ILE A 4 -13.22 -1.98 -4.59
N GLU A 5 -14.52 -2.20 -4.80
CA GLU A 5 -15.00 -3.45 -5.42
C GLU A 5 -14.43 -3.65 -6.81
N ARG A 6 -14.37 -2.58 -7.60
CA ARG A 6 -13.78 -2.64 -8.94
C ARG A 6 -12.31 -3.05 -8.89
N ILE A 7 -11.55 -2.53 -7.91
CA ILE A 7 -10.15 -2.88 -7.73
C ILE A 7 -10.00 -4.33 -7.26
N ILE A 8 -10.82 -4.77 -6.31
CA ILE A 8 -10.80 -6.15 -5.82
C ILE A 8 -11.09 -7.14 -6.96
N GLN A 9 -11.98 -6.80 -7.87
CA GLN A 9 -12.32 -7.64 -9.01
C GLN A 9 -11.14 -7.83 -9.99
N THR A 10 -10.10 -7.00 -9.94
CA THR A 10 -8.89 -7.22 -10.75
C THR A 10 -8.17 -8.50 -10.36
N ARG A 11 -8.40 -9.01 -9.16
CA ARG A 11 -7.71 -10.20 -8.61
C ARG A 11 -6.20 -10.06 -8.57
N ILE A 12 -5.68 -8.86 -8.39
CA ILE A 12 -4.26 -8.68 -8.08
C ILE A 12 -3.94 -9.54 -6.86
N PRO A 13 -2.83 -10.30 -6.86
CA PRO A 13 -2.52 -11.21 -5.77
C PRO A 13 -2.54 -10.53 -4.40
N ASP A 14 -3.12 -11.21 -3.41
CA ASP A 14 -3.21 -10.77 -2.01
C ASP A 14 -3.94 -9.45 -1.77
N ILE A 15 -4.78 -9.05 -2.74
CA ILE A 15 -5.54 -7.82 -2.65
C ILE A 15 -6.62 -7.92 -1.57
N ALA A 16 -6.78 -6.84 -0.80
CA ALA A 16 -7.79 -6.74 0.25
C ALA A 16 -8.12 -5.28 0.56
N PRO A 17 -9.33 -4.99 1.07
CA PRO A 17 -9.63 -3.64 1.54
C PRO A 17 -8.92 -3.32 2.85
N VAL A 18 -8.57 -2.04 3.05
CA VAL A 18 -8.04 -1.54 4.32
C VAL A 18 -8.29 -0.03 4.41
N TYR A 19 -8.83 0.42 5.53
CA TYR A 19 -9.12 1.85 5.80
C TYR A 19 -9.85 2.56 4.65
N GLY A 20 -10.84 1.89 4.05
CA GLY A 20 -11.57 2.46 2.92
C GLY A 20 -10.79 2.51 1.61
N CYS A 21 -9.62 1.89 1.57
CA CYS A 21 -8.73 1.82 0.41
C CYS A 21 -8.29 0.37 0.19
N VAL A 22 -7.15 0.14 -0.45
CA VAL A 22 -6.75 -1.20 -0.89
C VAL A 22 -5.29 -1.48 -0.55
N ARG A 23 -5.03 -2.72 -0.14
CA ARG A 23 -3.69 -3.29 0.04
C ARG A 23 -3.51 -4.51 -0.86
N GLY A 24 -2.28 -4.83 -1.25
CA GLY A 24 -2.00 -6.01 -2.06
C GLY A 24 -0.57 -6.07 -2.55
N ARG A 25 -0.28 -7.01 -3.46
CA ARG A 25 0.99 -7.00 -4.20
C ARG A 25 1.00 -5.81 -5.13
N THR A 26 2.17 -5.48 -5.68
CA THR A 26 2.27 -4.37 -6.63
C THR A 26 1.31 -4.58 -7.80
N ILE A 27 0.76 -3.49 -8.31
CA ILE A 27 -0.22 -3.55 -9.40
C ILE A 27 0.39 -4.23 -10.63
N SER A 28 1.66 -3.94 -10.91
CA SER A 28 2.39 -4.56 -12.04
C SER A 28 2.65 -6.07 -11.86
N SER A 29 2.43 -6.63 -10.67
CA SER A 29 2.52 -8.08 -10.47
C SER A 29 1.38 -8.84 -11.14
N HIS A 30 0.30 -8.17 -11.47
CA HIS A 30 -0.82 -8.79 -12.17
C HIS A 30 -0.44 -9.06 -13.62
N LYS A 31 -0.77 -10.26 -14.10
CA LYS A 31 -0.41 -10.68 -15.46
C LYS A 31 -1.16 -9.90 -16.55
N GLN A 32 -2.29 -9.32 -16.21
CA GLN A 32 -3.15 -8.60 -17.18
C GLN A 32 -2.81 -7.11 -17.14
N ALA A 33 -2.37 -6.58 -18.25
CA ALA A 33 -2.01 -5.17 -18.36
C ALA A 33 -3.16 -4.20 -18.02
N TYR A 34 -4.41 -4.67 -18.17
CA TYR A 34 -5.56 -3.82 -17.87
C TYR A 34 -5.72 -3.48 -16.39
N ALA A 35 -5.02 -4.17 -15.49
CA ALA A 35 -5.15 -3.90 -14.05
C ALA A 35 -4.84 -2.43 -13.73
N TRP A 36 -3.80 -1.86 -14.31
CA TRP A 36 -3.49 -0.45 -14.14
C TRP A 36 -4.61 0.47 -14.61
N LYS A 37 -5.15 0.22 -15.78
CA LYS A 37 -6.27 1.03 -16.28
C LYS A 37 -7.49 0.92 -15.38
N THR A 38 -7.78 -0.27 -14.89
CA THR A 38 -8.92 -0.50 -14.00
C THR A 38 -8.77 0.27 -12.69
N VAL A 39 -7.60 0.23 -12.04
CA VAL A 39 -7.41 0.95 -10.78
C VAL A 39 -7.46 2.46 -10.96
N VAL A 40 -6.97 2.98 -12.08
CA VAL A 40 -7.04 4.41 -12.40
C VAL A 40 -8.50 4.84 -12.59
N VAL A 41 -9.28 4.09 -13.37
CA VAL A 41 -10.72 4.35 -13.58
C VAL A 41 -11.48 4.26 -12.25
N ALA A 42 -11.07 3.36 -11.36
CA ALA A 42 -11.69 3.20 -10.04
C ALA A 42 -11.42 4.38 -9.09
N GLY A 43 -10.57 5.33 -9.47
CA GLY A 43 -10.32 6.53 -8.68
C GLY A 43 -9.02 6.54 -7.90
N LEU A 44 -8.06 5.66 -8.24
CA LEU A 44 -6.76 5.63 -7.57
C LEU A 44 -6.05 6.97 -7.71
N LYS A 45 -5.61 7.53 -6.58
CA LYS A 45 -4.89 8.82 -6.55
C LYS A 45 -3.44 8.67 -6.13
N GLN A 46 -3.11 7.61 -5.40
CA GLN A 46 -1.74 7.41 -4.92
C GLN A 46 -1.42 5.93 -4.72
N VAL A 47 -0.15 5.60 -4.93
CA VAL A 47 0.43 4.30 -4.58
C VAL A 47 1.46 4.52 -3.49
N ILE A 48 1.37 3.71 -2.44
CA ILE A 48 2.36 3.68 -1.35
C ILE A 48 3.13 2.37 -1.50
N ASP A 49 4.42 2.45 -1.83
CA ASP A 49 5.26 1.29 -2.10
C ASP A 49 6.21 1.04 -0.94
N LEU A 50 6.07 -0.11 -0.30
CA LEU A 50 6.82 -0.46 0.90
C LEU A 50 8.06 -1.30 0.62
N ARG A 51 8.35 -1.62 -0.64
CA ARG A 51 9.52 -2.43 -0.98
C ARG A 51 10.80 -1.64 -0.76
N LYS A 52 11.84 -2.34 -0.29
CA LYS A 52 13.15 -1.72 -0.10
C LYS A 52 13.75 -1.27 -1.43
N ASP A 53 13.70 -2.14 -2.44
CA ASP A 53 14.21 -1.86 -3.78
C ASP A 53 13.10 -2.08 -4.81
N CYS A 54 12.76 -1.01 -5.52
CA CYS A 54 11.75 -1.02 -6.58
C CYS A 54 12.30 -0.48 -7.90
N SER A 55 13.63 -0.37 -8.04
CA SER A 55 14.26 0.26 -9.20
C SER A 55 13.96 -0.46 -10.52
N ALA A 56 13.72 -1.77 -10.50
CA ALA A 56 13.40 -2.57 -11.68
C ALA A 56 11.89 -2.65 -11.94
N ASP A 57 11.07 -2.03 -11.12
CA ASP A 57 9.62 -2.12 -11.21
C ASP A 57 9.05 -1.04 -12.12
N ARG A 58 7.92 -1.36 -12.76
CA ARG A 58 7.23 -0.45 -13.67
C ARG A 58 6.25 0.49 -12.95
N ASP A 59 5.90 0.21 -11.70
CA ASP A 59 4.87 0.98 -10.99
C ASP A 59 5.20 2.46 -10.85
N PRO A 60 6.44 2.90 -10.52
CA PRO A 60 6.75 4.33 -10.48
C PRO A 60 6.51 5.04 -11.81
N GLU A 61 6.90 4.42 -12.91
CA GLU A 61 6.71 4.97 -14.25
C GLU A 61 5.24 5.03 -14.62
N LEU A 62 4.48 3.98 -14.31
CA LEU A 62 3.05 3.93 -14.61
C LEU A 62 2.27 4.94 -13.76
N CYS A 63 2.65 5.15 -12.51
CA CYS A 63 2.08 6.22 -11.68
C CYS A 63 2.26 7.57 -12.37
N ARG A 64 3.47 7.86 -12.83
CA ARG A 64 3.74 9.11 -13.55
C ARG A 64 2.90 9.23 -14.80
N GLN A 65 2.80 8.16 -15.58
CA GLN A 65 2.04 8.12 -16.83
C GLN A 65 0.55 8.40 -16.61
N TYR A 66 -0.03 7.86 -15.53
CA TYR A 66 -1.46 7.99 -15.25
C TYR A 66 -1.80 9.14 -14.29
N GLY A 67 -0.82 9.96 -13.90
CA GLY A 67 -1.07 11.06 -12.98
C GLY A 67 -1.40 10.61 -11.56
N VAL A 68 -0.89 9.45 -11.15
CA VAL A 68 -1.05 8.89 -9.80
C VAL A 68 0.20 9.22 -8.98
N ASP A 69 0.03 9.74 -7.78
CA ASP A 69 1.17 10.03 -6.90
C ASP A 69 1.84 8.73 -6.44
N TYR A 70 3.16 8.72 -6.45
CA TYR A 70 3.95 7.58 -6.00
C TYR A 70 4.75 7.97 -4.75
N PHE A 71 4.54 7.23 -3.64
CA PHE A 71 5.25 7.45 -2.39
C PHE A 71 6.00 6.18 -2.01
N HIS A 72 7.32 6.26 -1.96
CA HIS A 72 8.18 5.16 -1.55
C HIS A 72 8.49 5.28 -0.06
N TYR A 73 7.94 4.33 0.71
CA TYR A 73 8.15 4.23 2.15
C TYR A 73 8.75 2.86 2.46
N PRO A 74 10.08 2.68 2.33
CA PRO A 74 10.70 1.37 2.44
C PRO A 74 10.60 0.82 3.86
N ILE A 75 10.25 -0.46 3.98
CA ILE A 75 10.18 -1.19 5.24
C ILE A 75 11.23 -2.29 5.21
N ASP A 76 12.20 -2.23 6.11
CA ASP A 76 13.18 -3.29 6.32
C ASP A 76 13.80 -3.12 7.71
N ASN A 77 14.59 -4.09 8.15
CA ASN A 77 15.16 -4.09 9.50
C ASN A 77 16.63 -3.64 9.55
N ASP A 78 17.20 -3.15 8.45
CA ASP A 78 18.53 -2.58 8.46
C ASP A 78 18.54 -1.14 8.97
N ARG A 79 19.67 -0.71 9.52
CA ARG A 79 19.80 0.60 10.17
C ARG A 79 19.44 1.76 9.25
N GLU A 80 19.88 1.72 8.01
CA GLU A 80 19.64 2.79 7.05
C GLU A 80 18.16 2.92 6.73
N THR A 81 17.49 1.78 6.48
CA THR A 81 16.06 1.77 6.18
C THR A 81 15.23 2.22 7.38
N ILE A 82 15.58 1.76 8.59
CA ILE A 82 14.88 2.19 9.81
C ILE A 82 14.99 3.70 9.99
N ALA A 83 16.14 4.31 9.72
CA ALA A 83 16.29 5.76 9.79
C ALA A 83 15.35 6.47 8.79
N LYS A 84 15.21 5.95 7.58
CA LYS A 84 14.26 6.47 6.60
C LYS A 84 12.82 6.30 7.06
N MET A 85 12.48 5.14 7.63
CA MET A 85 11.13 4.88 8.16
C MET A 85 10.75 5.91 9.22
N VAL A 86 11.65 6.19 10.16
CA VAL A 86 11.40 7.19 11.21
C VAL A 86 11.22 8.58 10.60
N LYS A 87 12.09 8.96 9.68
CA LYS A 87 12.03 10.28 9.03
C LYS A 87 10.75 10.46 8.21
N LEU A 88 10.31 9.43 7.51
CA LEU A 88 9.18 9.50 6.58
C LEU A 88 7.84 9.16 7.24
N PHE A 89 7.84 8.73 8.49
CA PHE A 89 6.60 8.28 9.15
C PHE A 89 5.51 9.35 9.17
N PRO A 90 5.77 10.62 9.50
CA PRO A 90 4.71 11.63 9.43
C PRO A 90 4.09 11.78 8.04
N ALA A 91 4.90 11.75 6.99
CA ALA A 91 4.40 11.82 5.61
C ALA A 91 3.59 10.57 5.26
N PHE A 92 4.03 9.40 5.73
CA PHE A 92 3.27 8.16 5.55
C PHE A 92 1.88 8.25 6.17
N CYS A 93 1.78 8.74 7.40
CA CYS A 93 0.49 8.92 8.08
C CYS A 93 -0.43 9.89 7.29
N GLU A 94 0.13 10.97 6.77
CA GLU A 94 -0.63 11.90 5.93
C GLU A 94 -1.16 11.23 4.66
N LYS A 95 -0.36 10.36 4.04
CA LYS A 95 -0.80 9.63 2.86
C LYS A 95 -1.96 8.68 3.18
N ILE A 96 -1.88 7.97 4.29
CA ILE A 96 -2.98 7.10 4.72
C ILE A 96 -4.24 7.91 4.97
N ASP A 97 -4.14 9.04 5.69
CA ASP A 97 -5.28 9.91 5.99
C ASP A 97 -5.92 10.51 4.74
N LYS A 98 -5.11 10.81 3.74
CA LYS A 98 -5.60 11.36 2.48
C LYS A 98 -6.52 10.39 1.73
N GLY A 99 -6.31 9.10 1.89
CA GLY A 99 -7.14 8.08 1.24
C GLY A 99 -6.84 7.88 -0.24
N ASP A 100 -7.75 7.22 -0.93
CA ASP A 100 -7.65 6.88 -2.35
C ASP A 100 -6.32 6.23 -2.71
N PHE A 101 -5.80 5.39 -1.80
CA PHE A 101 -4.48 4.78 -1.94
C PHE A 101 -4.55 3.28 -2.26
N TYR A 102 -3.49 2.81 -2.90
CA TYR A 102 -3.14 1.40 -3.01
C TYR A 102 -1.79 1.23 -2.32
N ILE A 103 -1.74 0.47 -1.22
CA ILE A 103 -0.51 0.21 -0.48
C ILE A 103 0.01 -1.18 -0.84
N ALA A 104 1.27 -1.27 -1.23
CA ALA A 104 1.86 -2.47 -1.80
C ALA A 104 3.22 -2.81 -1.20
N CYS A 105 3.48 -4.10 -1.07
CA CYS A 105 4.83 -4.64 -0.92
C CYS A 105 4.95 -5.86 -1.82
N ALA A 106 6.12 -6.53 -1.81
CA ALA A 106 6.35 -7.65 -2.73
C ALA A 106 5.27 -8.74 -2.65
N MET A 107 4.86 -9.09 -1.42
CA MET A 107 3.80 -10.09 -1.20
C MET A 107 2.45 -9.47 -0.84
N GLY A 108 2.42 -8.17 -0.52
CA GLY A 108 1.19 -7.53 -0.06
C GLY A 108 0.77 -7.92 1.36
N LEU A 109 1.64 -8.59 2.11
CA LEU A 109 1.33 -9.18 3.41
C LEU A 109 2.16 -8.59 4.56
N HIS A 110 3.44 -9.02 4.69
CA HIS A 110 4.23 -8.75 5.90
C HIS A 110 4.59 -7.28 6.09
N ARG A 111 5.23 -6.64 5.10
CA ARG A 111 5.61 -5.23 5.21
C ARG A 111 4.40 -4.34 5.33
N THR A 112 3.33 -4.68 4.63
CA THR A 112 2.06 -3.96 4.72
C THR A 112 1.47 -4.05 6.12
N ASP A 113 1.47 -5.23 6.74
CA ASP A 113 1.03 -5.38 8.12
C ASP A 113 1.85 -4.51 9.07
N ILE A 114 3.19 -4.53 8.93
CA ILE A 114 4.07 -3.71 9.77
C ILE A 114 3.74 -2.23 9.63
N ALA A 115 3.63 -1.73 8.41
CA ALA A 115 3.35 -0.32 8.15
C ALA A 115 2.01 0.12 8.71
N LEU A 116 0.95 -0.66 8.45
CA LEU A 116 -0.39 -0.30 8.88
C LEU A 116 -0.58 -0.45 10.39
N CYS A 117 0.03 -1.46 11.02
CA CYS A 117 -0.01 -1.60 12.47
C CYS A 117 0.75 -0.47 13.15
N THR A 118 1.90 -0.05 12.60
CA THR A 118 2.66 1.08 13.11
C THR A 118 1.85 2.37 13.02
N TYR A 119 1.21 2.62 11.88
CA TYR A 119 0.29 3.73 11.71
C TYR A 119 -0.80 3.72 12.79
N TRP A 120 -1.44 2.59 12.99
CA TRP A 120 -2.52 2.50 13.96
C TRP A 120 -2.03 2.74 15.38
N VAL A 121 -0.96 2.06 15.81
CA VAL A 121 -0.45 2.14 17.18
C VAL A 121 0.00 3.54 17.55
N PHE A 122 0.76 4.19 16.67
CA PHE A 122 1.43 5.45 16.99
C PHE A 122 0.66 6.70 16.55
N TYR A 123 -0.39 6.54 15.77
CA TYR A 123 -1.06 7.69 15.19
C TYR A 123 -2.59 7.65 15.31
N ALA A 124 -3.22 6.53 14.97
CA ALA A 124 -4.68 6.47 14.80
C ALA A 124 -5.43 5.84 15.97
N ALA A 125 -4.77 5.13 16.89
CA ALA A 125 -5.44 4.39 17.96
C ALA A 125 -6.30 5.29 18.85
N ASP A 126 -5.84 6.50 19.16
CA ASP A 126 -6.54 7.44 20.03
C ASP A 126 -7.77 8.07 19.37
N GLU A 127 -7.94 7.90 18.06
CA GLU A 127 -9.06 8.46 17.31
C GLU A 127 -10.24 7.51 17.20
N GLY A 128 -10.21 6.39 17.93
CA GLY A 128 -11.30 5.41 17.93
C GLY A 128 -11.35 4.52 16.70
N THR A 129 -10.31 4.51 15.90
CA THR A 129 -10.22 3.61 14.75
C THR A 129 -9.95 2.17 15.19
N VAL A 130 -10.37 1.20 14.40
CA VAL A 130 -10.06 -0.21 14.67
C VAL A 130 -8.68 -0.57 14.10
N PRO A 131 -7.95 -1.52 14.73
CA PRO A 131 -6.68 -1.98 14.16
C PRO A 131 -6.90 -2.66 12.80
N PRO A 132 -5.91 -2.54 11.89
CA PRO A 132 -6.03 -3.20 10.58
C PRO A 132 -5.95 -4.73 10.75
N PRO A 133 -6.69 -5.49 9.94
CA PRO A 133 -6.55 -6.95 9.94
C PRO A 133 -5.14 -7.37 9.54
N ILE A 134 -4.54 -8.27 10.31
CA ILE A 134 -3.24 -8.85 10.01
C ILE A 134 -3.42 -9.97 9.00
N ARG A 135 -2.64 -9.97 7.92
CA ARG A 135 -2.73 -10.94 6.85
C ARG A 135 -1.48 -11.80 6.68
N GLY A 136 -0.30 -11.24 6.98
CA GLY A 136 0.98 -11.92 6.77
C GLY A 136 1.36 -12.92 7.84
N TYR A 137 0.77 -12.82 9.02
CA TYR A 137 1.09 -13.65 10.18
C TYR A 137 -0.08 -14.52 10.59
N ARG A 138 -0.83 -15.00 9.63
CA ARG A 138 -1.91 -15.95 9.93
C ARG A 138 -1.34 -17.21 10.53
N GLN A 139 -1.95 -17.66 11.64
CA GLN A 139 -1.73 -19.01 12.10
C GLN A 139 -2.38 -19.95 11.09
N GLU A 140 -1.57 -20.80 10.53
CA GLU A 140 -2.11 -21.92 9.77
C GLU A 140 -2.69 -22.93 10.74
N ASN A 141 -3.96 -23.15 10.61
CA ASN A 141 -4.63 -24.19 11.38
C ASN A 141 -4.73 -25.46 10.55
#